data_6646ba63bf61e8c7b6136ded8204b19b
#
_entry.id   6646ba63bf61e8c7b6136ded8204b19b
#
_cell.length_a   1.000
_cell.length_b   1.000
_cell.length_c   1.000
_cell.angle_alpha   90.00
_cell.angle_beta   90.00
_cell.angle_gamma   90.00
#
_symmetry.space_group_name_H-M   'P 1'
#
loop_
_entity.id
_entity.type
_entity.pdbx_description
1 polymer ?
#
loop_
_entity_poly.entity_id
_entity_poly.type
_entity_poly.pdbx_seq_one_letter_code
_entity_poly.pdbx_strand_id
1 'polypeptide(L)'
;MYKNFIKYCLSNGATLNTLLVNPNETKGMGLCNPSVFIEKDGTVKFIIRNVNYMLWACDDSLKFTSIFGPLLYITGENDTSLFTQNFLYNTKTNTIKLIDTKELDKQPLWQFVGLEDARLVRWNGKLYGTGVRRDTTTNGQGRMELSEIDEETGKEISRVRTKALGDDSAYCEKNWMPVIDKDYHYVKWCNPFELVKVNPETGDTELVKTIEINQDFENLLCDGMTIRGSSQVIPYKDGYIAIVHRCRLSINEKGEKCDTGYYEQFIQWDKDFNLVKISDLFNFADFGVEFMCGLAHKDDTFYIPFALQDNIAFYVIVKDYLIDDFINGKAKLGNYKLDNNIFLSLFNDSTNSYNCYELGNWYFSQYQFASAMVLYERACEYNTFHSLNDYYKSLYMVGKCFNHAGYRPSHECAMWLRMIDTDPSRSEGYLLLSKFYFWRGDYPSAYTYAKIGYEKNNYYDLGQFSDINRNIGEIHYIRCLYHTSSYYDCDNMLYKILNENKNKYTELELKEAQELYNNIMNDKSKRERVL
;
A
#
# COMPACT_ATOMS: atom_id res chain seq x y z
N MET A 1 13.13 18.88 -11.63
CA MET A 1 12.27 17.82 -11.05
C MET A 1 10.82 18.26 -11.13
N TYR A 2 9.96 17.44 -11.68
CA TYR A 2 8.53 17.73 -11.83
C TYR A 2 7.74 17.00 -10.74
N LYS A 3 7.22 17.73 -9.80
CA LYS A 3 6.37 17.18 -8.75
C LYS A 3 4.95 16.98 -9.29
N ASN A 4 4.35 15.81 -9.04
CA ASN A 4 2.97 15.50 -9.40
C ASN A 4 2.71 15.43 -10.93
N PHE A 5 3.29 14.42 -11.55
CA PHE A 5 3.09 14.09 -12.96
C PHE A 5 1.62 13.78 -13.29
N ILE A 6 0.88 13.16 -12.36
CA ILE A 6 -0.54 12.84 -12.57
C ILE A 6 -1.38 14.13 -12.70
N LYS A 7 -1.08 15.16 -11.90
CA LYS A 7 -1.75 16.45 -12.06
C LYS A 7 -1.55 17.05 -13.45
N TYR A 8 -0.33 16.94 -13.98
CA TYR A 8 -0.06 17.35 -15.36
C TYR A 8 -0.91 16.57 -16.36
N CYS A 9 -0.93 15.24 -16.28
CA CYS A 9 -1.72 14.40 -17.16
C CYS A 9 -3.21 14.73 -17.08
N LEU A 10 -3.77 14.79 -15.89
CA LEU A 10 -5.19 15.04 -15.66
C LEU A 10 -5.63 16.43 -16.11
N SER A 11 -4.82 17.46 -15.87
CA SER A 11 -5.11 18.82 -16.33
C SER A 11 -5.12 18.96 -17.85
N ASN A 12 -4.57 17.98 -18.56
CA ASN A 12 -4.55 17.86 -20.02
C ASN A 12 -5.49 16.77 -20.56
N GLY A 13 -6.44 16.29 -19.75
CA GLY A 13 -7.52 15.40 -20.19
C GLY A 13 -7.19 13.89 -20.14
N ALA A 14 -6.14 13.49 -19.43
CA ALA A 14 -5.89 12.09 -19.13
C ALA A 14 -6.95 11.51 -18.18
N THR A 15 -7.09 10.18 -18.17
CA THR A 15 -8.02 9.46 -17.29
C THR A 15 -7.27 8.67 -16.24
N LEU A 16 -7.64 8.85 -14.97
CA LEU A 16 -7.12 8.09 -13.84
C LEU A 16 -8.11 7.00 -13.41
N ASN A 17 -7.59 5.81 -13.14
CA ASN A 17 -8.37 4.67 -12.67
C ASN A 17 -7.68 4.05 -11.45
N THR A 18 -8.47 3.61 -10.46
CA THR A 18 -7.96 2.81 -9.34
C THR A 18 -8.01 1.32 -9.68
N LEU A 19 -7.04 0.56 -9.20
CA LEU A 19 -7.04 -0.89 -9.25
C LEU A 19 -7.49 -1.43 -7.91
N LEU A 20 -8.53 -2.27 -7.93
CA LEU A 20 -9.08 -2.91 -6.75
C LEU A 20 -9.15 -4.41 -6.95
N VAL A 21 -8.94 -5.16 -5.88
CA VAL A 21 -9.15 -6.60 -5.79
C VAL A 21 -10.14 -6.86 -4.66
N ASN A 22 -10.90 -7.95 -4.76
CA ASN A 22 -11.86 -8.33 -3.74
C ASN A 22 -11.20 -8.37 -2.35
N PRO A 23 -11.67 -7.60 -1.36
CA PRO A 23 -11.06 -7.52 -0.03
C PRO A 23 -11.08 -8.86 0.74
N ASN A 24 -11.95 -9.79 0.40
CA ASN A 24 -11.93 -11.14 0.98
C ASN A 24 -10.68 -11.93 0.57
N GLU A 25 -10.11 -11.65 -0.59
CA GLU A 25 -8.88 -12.29 -1.09
C GLU A 25 -7.63 -11.60 -0.56
N THR A 26 -7.66 -10.28 -0.44
CA THR A 26 -6.54 -9.46 0.05
C THR A 26 -6.52 -9.28 1.56
N LYS A 27 -7.61 -9.63 2.26
CA LYS A 27 -7.82 -9.36 3.70
C LYS A 27 -7.66 -7.86 4.03
N GLY A 28 -8.06 -6.99 3.11
CA GLY A 28 -7.91 -5.54 3.24
C GLY A 28 -6.48 -5.01 3.17
N MET A 29 -5.51 -5.88 2.82
CA MET A 29 -4.09 -5.52 2.66
C MET A 29 -3.83 -4.81 1.34
N GLY A 30 -2.67 -4.15 1.23
CA GLY A 30 -2.33 -3.24 0.15
C GLY A 30 -2.13 -3.88 -1.21
N LEU A 31 -2.47 -3.10 -2.24
CA LEU A 31 -2.18 -3.40 -3.63
C LEU A 31 -1.08 -2.47 -4.11
N CYS A 32 -0.05 -3.02 -4.76
CA CYS A 32 1.10 -2.24 -5.19
C CYS A 32 1.68 -2.71 -6.52
N ASN A 33 2.55 -1.88 -7.05
CA ASN A 33 3.47 -2.14 -8.14
C ASN A 33 2.84 -2.88 -9.33
N PRO A 34 1.69 -2.37 -9.84
CA PRO A 34 1.00 -3.03 -10.95
C PRO A 34 1.82 -2.93 -12.23
N SER A 35 1.74 -3.99 -13.04
CA SER A 35 2.26 -3.99 -14.41
C SER A 35 1.14 -4.17 -15.40
N VAL A 36 1.31 -3.67 -16.61
CA VAL A 36 0.30 -3.68 -17.68
C VAL A 36 0.83 -4.33 -18.94
N PHE A 37 -0.03 -5.06 -19.63
CA PHE A 37 0.24 -5.60 -20.96
C PHE A 37 -1.00 -5.43 -21.84
N ILE A 38 -0.82 -5.07 -23.12
CA ILE A 38 -1.90 -4.94 -24.08
C ILE A 38 -1.75 -6.03 -25.13
N GLU A 39 -2.78 -6.86 -25.26
CA GLU A 39 -2.84 -7.91 -26.29
C GLU A 39 -3.02 -7.32 -27.69
N LYS A 40 -2.72 -8.14 -28.70
CA LYS A 40 -2.90 -7.73 -30.11
C LYS A 40 -4.35 -7.32 -30.43
N ASP A 41 -5.33 -7.93 -29.78
CA ASP A 41 -6.75 -7.59 -29.94
C ASP A 41 -7.18 -6.33 -29.16
N GLY A 42 -6.27 -5.70 -28.43
CA GLY A 42 -6.52 -4.51 -27.61
C GLY A 42 -6.96 -4.79 -26.19
N THR A 43 -7.05 -6.06 -25.79
CA THR A 43 -7.35 -6.40 -24.40
C THR A 43 -6.22 -5.92 -23.49
N VAL A 44 -6.55 -5.13 -22.47
CA VAL A 44 -5.60 -4.66 -21.45
C VAL A 44 -5.62 -5.64 -20.29
N LYS A 45 -4.44 -6.07 -19.86
CA LYS A 45 -4.25 -6.95 -18.71
C LYS A 45 -3.31 -6.32 -17.71
N PHE A 46 -3.56 -6.56 -16.42
CA PHE A 46 -2.68 -6.14 -15.35
C PHE A 46 -2.26 -7.35 -14.53
N ILE A 47 -1.02 -7.33 -14.05
CA ILE A 47 -0.63 -8.10 -12.87
C ILE A 47 -0.55 -7.11 -11.71
N ILE A 48 -1.21 -7.44 -10.58
CA ILE A 48 -1.33 -6.55 -9.42
C ILE A 48 -0.75 -7.30 -8.23
N ARG A 49 0.26 -6.71 -7.60
CA ARG A 49 0.89 -7.25 -6.41
C ARG A 49 0.06 -6.92 -5.17
N ASN A 50 -0.17 -7.90 -4.31
CA ASN A 50 -0.72 -7.72 -2.97
C ASN A 50 0.31 -8.15 -1.93
N VAL A 51 0.39 -7.38 -0.83
CA VAL A 51 1.39 -7.57 0.22
C VAL A 51 0.73 -7.56 1.59
N ASN A 52 1.31 -8.28 2.56
CA ASN A 52 0.84 -8.31 3.94
C ASN A 52 1.52 -7.30 4.85
N TYR A 53 2.23 -6.35 4.28
CA TYR A 53 2.89 -5.28 5.03
C TYR A 53 2.34 -3.90 4.66
N MET A 54 2.60 -2.93 5.50
CA MET A 54 2.36 -1.51 5.25
C MET A 54 3.62 -0.73 5.56
N LEU A 55 3.84 0.39 4.86
CA LEU A 55 4.84 1.37 5.23
C LEU A 55 4.22 2.29 6.30
N TRP A 56 4.91 2.42 7.42
CA TRP A 56 4.47 3.21 8.55
C TRP A 56 5.46 4.34 8.81
N ALA A 57 4.98 5.58 8.85
CA ALA A 57 5.80 6.72 9.28
C ALA A 57 5.97 6.67 10.80
N CYS A 58 7.23 6.64 11.25
CA CYS A 58 7.57 6.48 12.66
C CYS A 58 8.84 7.28 12.99
N ASP A 59 8.77 8.13 14.00
CA ASP A 59 9.89 8.99 14.41
C ASP A 59 11.12 8.22 14.86
N ASP A 60 10.94 6.99 15.35
CA ASP A 60 12.00 6.13 15.86
C ASP A 60 12.61 5.20 14.81
N SER A 61 12.06 5.15 13.60
CA SER A 61 12.52 4.29 12.53
C SER A 61 13.45 5.03 11.59
N LEU A 62 14.62 4.44 11.30
CA LEU A 62 15.62 4.96 10.36
C LEU A 62 15.79 4.06 9.14
N LYS A 63 14.88 3.12 8.88
CA LYS A 63 14.98 2.22 7.72
C LYS A 63 14.77 2.92 6.40
N PHE A 64 13.82 3.84 6.36
CA PHE A 64 13.56 4.72 5.23
C PHE A 64 13.32 6.12 5.72
N THR A 65 13.80 7.09 4.97
CA THR A 65 13.46 8.51 5.16
C THR A 65 12.66 8.96 3.96
N SER A 66 11.41 9.30 4.16
CA SER A 66 10.58 9.96 3.17
C SER A 66 10.51 11.46 3.46
N ILE A 67 9.82 12.21 2.61
CA ILE A 67 9.50 13.62 2.90
C ILE A 67 8.60 13.80 4.13
N PHE A 68 8.00 12.70 4.62
CA PHE A 68 7.10 12.63 5.76
C PHE A 68 7.78 12.08 7.02
N GLY A 69 9.07 11.78 6.97
CA GLY A 69 9.81 11.17 8.06
C GLY A 69 10.20 9.71 7.80
N PRO A 70 10.74 9.02 8.81
CA PRO A 70 11.17 7.65 8.69
C PRO A 70 10.00 6.70 8.43
N LEU A 71 10.23 5.69 7.58
CA LEU A 71 9.28 4.64 7.26
C LEU A 71 9.72 3.29 7.80
N LEU A 72 8.77 2.49 8.25
CA LEU A 72 8.98 1.14 8.74
C LEU A 72 8.06 0.17 8.01
N TYR A 73 8.61 -0.99 7.60
CA TYR A 73 7.78 -2.10 7.13
C TYR A 73 7.07 -2.76 8.31
N ILE A 74 5.74 -2.86 8.21
CA ILE A 74 4.88 -3.44 9.24
C ILE A 74 4.12 -4.62 8.65
N THR A 75 4.27 -5.79 9.28
CA THR A 75 3.45 -6.98 9.03
C THR A 75 2.34 -7.09 10.08
N GLY A 76 1.43 -8.06 9.95
CA GLY A 76 0.58 -8.48 11.06
C GLY A 76 1.43 -9.03 12.22
N GLU A 77 0.95 -8.92 13.47
CA GLU A 77 1.74 -9.34 14.64
C GLU A 77 2.07 -10.84 14.67
N ASN A 78 1.26 -11.64 14.01
CA ASN A 78 1.48 -13.09 13.88
C ASN A 78 2.26 -13.48 12.63
N ASP A 79 2.61 -12.52 11.76
CA ASP A 79 3.36 -12.79 10.56
C ASP A 79 4.86 -12.86 10.86
N THR A 80 5.51 -13.88 10.34
CA THR A 80 6.96 -14.08 10.44
C THR A 80 7.69 -13.73 9.17
N SER A 81 6.94 -13.40 8.11
CA SER A 81 7.48 -13.09 6.79
C SER A 81 6.69 -12.00 6.08
N LEU A 82 7.38 -11.29 5.20
CA LEU A 82 6.80 -10.38 4.22
C LEU A 82 6.32 -11.21 3.03
N PHE A 83 5.02 -11.31 2.88
CA PHE A 83 4.38 -12.16 1.88
C PHE A 83 3.88 -11.36 0.68
N THR A 84 4.13 -11.87 -0.50
CA THR A 84 3.66 -11.34 -1.77
C THR A 84 2.81 -12.38 -2.50
N GLN A 85 1.65 -11.96 -2.97
CA GLN A 85 0.86 -12.69 -3.97
C GLN A 85 0.49 -11.76 -5.12
N ASN A 86 0.18 -12.33 -6.28
CA ASN A 86 -0.12 -11.56 -7.47
C ASN A 86 -1.49 -11.94 -8.04
N PHE A 87 -2.20 -10.96 -8.58
CA PHE A 87 -3.49 -11.14 -9.24
C PHE A 87 -3.37 -10.79 -10.72
N LEU A 88 -3.94 -11.60 -11.58
CA LEU A 88 -4.10 -11.30 -13.00
C LEU A 88 -5.48 -10.70 -13.25
N TYR A 89 -5.52 -9.46 -13.72
CA TYR A 89 -6.75 -8.76 -14.10
C TYR A 89 -6.86 -8.64 -15.61
N ASN A 90 -7.97 -9.11 -16.16
CA ASN A 90 -8.33 -8.96 -17.57
C ASN A 90 -9.49 -7.96 -17.69
N THR A 91 -9.24 -6.80 -18.29
CA THR A 91 -10.23 -5.72 -18.39
C THR A 91 -11.38 -6.04 -19.33
N LYS A 92 -11.18 -6.87 -20.37
CA LYS A 92 -12.20 -7.23 -21.34
C LYS A 92 -13.31 -8.11 -20.73
N THR A 93 -12.91 -9.05 -19.88
CA THR A 93 -13.83 -9.94 -19.15
C THR A 93 -14.20 -9.41 -17.79
N ASN A 94 -13.53 -8.36 -17.34
CA ASN A 94 -13.60 -7.81 -15.99
C ASN A 94 -13.39 -8.88 -14.90
N THR A 95 -12.43 -9.80 -15.15
CA THR A 95 -12.11 -10.88 -14.22
C THR A 95 -10.76 -10.67 -13.57
N ILE A 96 -10.71 -10.84 -12.26
CA ILE A 96 -9.49 -10.83 -11.47
C ILE A 96 -9.29 -12.23 -10.90
N LYS A 97 -8.10 -12.80 -11.09
CA LYS A 97 -7.74 -14.13 -10.62
C LYS A 97 -6.46 -14.07 -9.80
N LEU A 98 -6.48 -14.68 -8.62
CA LEU A 98 -5.23 -14.96 -7.90
C LEU A 98 -4.34 -15.88 -8.76
N ILE A 99 -3.07 -15.54 -8.91
CA ILE A 99 -2.08 -16.43 -9.51
C ILE A 99 -1.75 -17.52 -8.50
N ASP A 100 -2.25 -18.73 -8.76
CA ASP A 100 -2.04 -19.89 -7.89
C ASP A 100 -0.66 -20.50 -8.11
N THR A 101 0.21 -20.32 -7.14
CA THR A 101 1.62 -20.76 -7.16
C THR A 101 1.86 -22.07 -6.41
N LYS A 102 0.83 -22.62 -5.74
CA LYS A 102 0.95 -23.70 -4.74
C LYS A 102 1.63 -24.96 -5.24
N GLU A 103 1.44 -25.34 -6.51
CA GLU A 103 2.04 -26.55 -7.07
C GLU A 103 3.57 -26.46 -7.20
N LEU A 104 4.10 -25.24 -7.34
CA LEU A 104 5.53 -24.96 -7.49
C LEU A 104 6.18 -24.41 -6.22
N ASP A 105 5.39 -24.04 -5.23
CA ASP A 105 5.90 -23.48 -3.99
C ASP A 105 6.65 -24.51 -3.16
N LYS A 106 7.78 -24.06 -2.63
CA LYS A 106 8.60 -24.82 -1.67
C LYS A 106 8.57 -24.11 -0.33
N GLN A 107 8.97 -24.82 0.73
CA GLN A 107 9.16 -24.19 2.04
C GLN A 107 10.10 -22.99 1.88
N PRO A 108 9.65 -21.75 2.23
CA PRO A 108 10.48 -20.58 2.15
C PRO A 108 11.72 -20.69 3.03
N LEU A 109 12.87 -20.30 2.49
CA LEU A 109 14.14 -20.26 3.22
C LEU A 109 14.48 -18.86 3.74
N TRP A 110 13.67 -17.87 3.40
CA TRP A 110 13.85 -16.46 3.78
C TRP A 110 12.51 -15.78 4.06
N GLN A 111 12.58 -14.69 4.80
CA GLN A 111 11.39 -13.96 5.24
C GLN A 111 10.64 -13.15 4.16
N PHE A 112 11.24 -12.91 2.99
CA PHE A 112 10.55 -12.26 1.86
C PHE A 112 10.07 -13.34 0.90
N VAL A 113 8.76 -13.58 0.89
CA VAL A 113 8.14 -14.72 0.21
C VAL A 113 7.33 -14.27 -1.00
N GLY A 114 7.51 -14.99 -2.10
CA GLY A 114 6.75 -14.78 -3.33
C GLY A 114 7.48 -13.96 -4.39
N LEU A 115 6.83 -13.76 -5.54
CA LEU A 115 7.36 -13.03 -6.68
C LEU A 115 7.07 -11.54 -6.53
N GLU A 116 8.10 -10.75 -6.23
CA GLU A 116 7.99 -9.30 -6.05
C GLU A 116 8.12 -8.56 -7.39
N ASP A 117 7.38 -7.47 -7.53
CA ASP A 117 7.50 -6.48 -8.62
C ASP A 117 7.45 -7.13 -10.01
N ALA A 118 6.45 -7.97 -10.24
CA ALA A 118 6.30 -8.72 -11.48
C ALA A 118 5.92 -7.82 -12.65
N ARG A 119 6.71 -7.88 -13.76
CA ARG A 119 6.39 -7.26 -15.04
C ARG A 119 5.66 -8.28 -15.90
N LEU A 120 4.50 -7.91 -16.43
CA LEU A 120 3.70 -8.77 -17.28
C LEU A 120 4.20 -8.71 -18.73
N VAL A 121 4.46 -9.85 -19.34
CA VAL A 121 4.98 -9.92 -20.70
C VAL A 121 4.52 -11.18 -21.40
N ARG A 122 4.36 -11.11 -22.72
CA ARG A 122 4.06 -12.29 -23.57
C ARG A 122 5.23 -12.55 -24.51
N TRP A 123 5.85 -13.74 -24.35
CA TRP A 123 6.92 -14.21 -25.19
C TRP A 123 6.59 -15.59 -25.75
N ASN A 124 6.88 -15.83 -27.02
CA ASN A 124 6.55 -17.11 -27.70
C ASN A 124 5.10 -17.56 -27.48
N GLY A 125 4.16 -16.62 -27.42
CA GLY A 125 2.74 -16.91 -27.19
C GLY A 125 2.35 -17.20 -25.74
N LYS A 126 3.31 -17.34 -24.83
CA LYS A 126 3.11 -17.62 -23.40
C LYS A 126 3.12 -16.33 -22.58
N LEU A 127 2.27 -16.27 -21.55
CA LEU A 127 2.20 -15.16 -20.63
C LEU A 127 3.12 -15.39 -19.43
N TYR A 128 3.95 -14.41 -19.10
CA TYR A 128 4.86 -14.45 -17.96
C TYR A 128 4.68 -13.26 -17.05
N GLY A 129 4.75 -13.51 -15.73
CA GLY A 129 5.14 -12.52 -14.75
C GLY A 129 6.64 -12.65 -14.49
N THR A 130 7.41 -11.58 -14.70
CA THR A 130 8.86 -11.60 -14.43
C THR A 130 9.22 -10.59 -13.36
N GLY A 131 9.76 -11.07 -12.26
CA GLY A 131 10.03 -10.28 -11.06
C GLY A 131 11.17 -10.87 -10.25
N VAL A 132 11.41 -10.36 -9.05
CA VAL A 132 12.44 -10.88 -8.16
C VAL A 132 11.84 -11.83 -7.12
N ARG A 133 12.55 -12.93 -6.85
CA ARG A 133 12.23 -13.84 -5.74
C ARG A 133 13.42 -14.01 -4.82
N ARG A 134 13.18 -14.08 -3.51
CA ARG A 134 14.21 -14.09 -2.48
C ARG A 134 14.13 -15.27 -1.52
N ASP A 135 13.01 -15.97 -1.49
CA ASP A 135 12.70 -17.06 -0.55
C ASP A 135 13.34 -18.42 -0.88
N THR A 136 14.12 -18.50 -1.96
CA THR A 136 14.78 -19.72 -2.42
C THR A 136 16.18 -19.96 -1.84
N THR A 137 16.70 -19.01 -1.05
CA THR A 137 18.02 -19.10 -0.42
C THR A 137 17.96 -18.66 1.04
N THR A 138 18.83 -19.22 1.89
CA THR A 138 18.85 -18.93 3.33
C THR A 138 19.34 -17.53 3.70
N ASN A 139 19.98 -16.84 2.77
CA ASN A 139 20.44 -15.47 2.93
C ASN A 139 19.58 -14.43 2.21
N GLY A 140 18.47 -14.88 1.58
CA GLY A 140 17.57 -13.98 0.86
C GLY A 140 18.16 -13.40 -0.43
N GLN A 141 19.07 -14.12 -1.08
CA GLN A 141 19.65 -13.66 -2.34
C GLN A 141 18.56 -13.50 -3.42
N GLY A 142 18.39 -12.29 -3.92
CA GLY A 142 17.39 -11.95 -4.94
C GLY A 142 17.90 -12.23 -6.36
N ARG A 143 17.09 -12.94 -7.15
CA ARG A 143 17.29 -13.10 -8.60
C ARG A 143 15.96 -12.95 -9.31
N MET A 144 16.02 -12.49 -10.55
CA MET A 144 14.85 -12.47 -11.42
C MET A 144 14.35 -13.89 -11.62
N GLU A 145 13.04 -14.04 -11.73
CA GLU A 145 12.39 -15.28 -12.12
C GLU A 145 11.37 -15.03 -13.23
N LEU A 146 11.22 -16.02 -14.09
CA LEU A 146 10.16 -16.13 -15.08
C LEU A 146 9.10 -17.06 -14.52
N SER A 147 7.92 -16.53 -14.30
CA SER A 147 6.73 -17.26 -13.85
C SER A 147 5.76 -17.34 -15.02
N GLU A 148 5.64 -18.53 -15.67
CA GLU A 148 4.69 -18.76 -16.75
C GLU A 148 3.29 -18.96 -16.17
N ILE A 149 2.31 -18.22 -16.70
CA ILE A 149 0.95 -18.16 -16.16
C ILE A 149 -0.03 -18.73 -17.19
N ASP A 150 -0.81 -19.72 -16.79
CA ASP A 150 -1.99 -20.12 -17.53
C ASP A 150 -3.14 -19.15 -17.24
N GLU A 151 -3.52 -18.41 -18.25
CA GLU A 151 -4.53 -17.35 -18.15
C GLU A 151 -5.96 -17.87 -17.90
N GLU A 152 -6.25 -19.09 -18.36
CA GLU A 152 -7.58 -19.69 -18.19
C GLU A 152 -7.81 -20.12 -16.75
N THR A 153 -6.81 -20.73 -16.15
CA THR A 153 -6.89 -21.26 -14.78
C THR A 153 -6.39 -20.28 -13.73
N GLY A 154 -5.50 -19.36 -14.10
CA GLY A 154 -4.76 -18.49 -13.17
C GLY A 154 -3.57 -19.21 -12.49
N LYS A 155 -3.19 -20.42 -12.94
CA LYS A 155 -2.09 -21.18 -12.34
C LYS A 155 -0.73 -20.74 -12.87
N GLU A 156 0.26 -20.73 -11.99
CA GLU A 156 1.66 -20.72 -12.38
C GLU A 156 2.05 -22.13 -12.81
N ILE A 157 2.44 -22.30 -14.08
CA ILE A 157 2.72 -23.62 -14.68
C ILE A 157 4.21 -23.92 -14.83
N SER A 158 5.05 -22.90 -14.81
CA SER A 158 6.50 -23.06 -14.73
C SER A 158 7.16 -21.90 -14.05
N ARG A 159 8.32 -22.14 -13.45
CA ARG A 159 9.10 -21.14 -12.73
C ARG A 159 10.59 -21.35 -13.00
N VAL A 160 11.24 -20.35 -13.57
CA VAL A 160 12.66 -20.40 -13.92
C VAL A 160 13.39 -19.23 -13.29
N ARG A 161 14.34 -19.53 -12.40
CA ARG A 161 15.22 -18.55 -11.74
C ARG A 161 16.39 -18.23 -12.66
N THR A 162 16.64 -16.94 -12.90
CA THR A 162 17.78 -16.52 -13.72
C THR A 162 19.09 -16.76 -12.98
N LYS A 163 20.13 -17.10 -13.71
CA LYS A 163 21.50 -17.19 -13.22
C LYS A 163 22.20 -15.84 -13.42
N ALA A 164 23.11 -15.52 -12.52
CA ALA A 164 23.92 -14.31 -12.65
C ALA A 164 24.78 -14.34 -13.92
N LEU A 165 25.04 -13.16 -14.45
CA LEU A 165 25.99 -13.01 -15.53
C LEU A 165 27.41 -12.92 -14.91
N GLY A 166 28.18 -14.01 -15.01
CA GLY A 166 29.51 -14.08 -14.41
C GLY A 166 29.50 -14.41 -12.92
N ASP A 167 30.05 -13.53 -12.09
CA ASP A 167 30.12 -13.73 -10.63
C ASP A 167 28.75 -13.58 -9.96
N ASP A 168 28.34 -14.61 -9.19
CA ASP A 168 27.07 -14.66 -8.47
C ASP A 168 27.16 -14.09 -7.03
N SER A 169 28.11 -13.21 -6.77
CA SER A 169 28.31 -12.60 -5.44
C SER A 169 27.28 -11.52 -5.08
N ALA A 170 26.58 -10.95 -6.08
CA ALA A 170 25.59 -9.92 -5.84
C ALA A 170 24.45 -10.42 -4.94
N TYR A 171 24.20 -9.71 -3.82
CA TYR A 171 23.13 -10.07 -2.91
C TYR A 171 21.74 -10.01 -3.56
N CYS A 172 21.49 -9.03 -4.42
CA CYS A 172 20.20 -8.91 -5.08
C CYS A 172 20.35 -8.31 -6.48
N GLU A 173 20.06 -9.12 -7.48
CA GLU A 173 19.84 -8.66 -8.84
C GLU A 173 18.34 -8.58 -9.10
N LYS A 174 17.82 -7.38 -9.31
CA LYS A 174 16.41 -7.13 -9.55
C LYS A 174 16.19 -5.95 -10.48
N ASN A 175 14.93 -5.72 -10.83
CA ASN A 175 14.51 -4.59 -11.66
C ASN A 175 15.02 -4.67 -13.12
N TRP A 176 15.27 -5.88 -13.63
CA TRP A 176 15.51 -6.06 -15.04
C TRP A 176 14.23 -5.76 -15.82
N MET A 177 14.35 -4.96 -16.86
CA MET A 177 13.22 -4.51 -17.67
C MET A 177 13.03 -5.44 -18.87
N PRO A 178 11.96 -6.24 -18.96
CA PRO A 178 11.72 -7.10 -20.10
C PRO A 178 11.44 -6.28 -21.35
N VAL A 179 12.03 -6.69 -22.49
CA VAL A 179 11.81 -6.08 -23.80
C VAL A 179 10.67 -6.84 -24.47
N ILE A 180 9.52 -6.19 -24.65
CA ILE A 180 8.28 -6.91 -24.98
C ILE A 180 8.26 -7.52 -26.40
N ASP A 181 8.99 -6.97 -27.36
CA ASP A 181 9.10 -7.45 -28.75
C ASP A 181 10.33 -8.34 -29.02
N LYS A 182 11.10 -8.65 -27.96
CA LYS A 182 12.28 -9.52 -28.03
C LYS A 182 12.16 -10.63 -26.99
N ASP A 183 11.80 -11.83 -27.43
CA ASP A 183 11.59 -12.95 -26.52
C ASP A 183 12.77 -13.18 -25.59
N TYR A 184 12.47 -13.17 -24.26
CA TYR A 184 13.40 -13.44 -23.16
C TYR A 184 14.59 -12.46 -23.05
N HIS A 185 14.49 -11.26 -23.64
CA HIS A 185 15.49 -10.21 -23.50
C HIS A 185 15.10 -9.21 -22.41
N TYR A 186 16.13 -8.73 -21.71
CA TYR A 186 15.98 -7.73 -20.67
C TYR A 186 17.04 -6.64 -20.80
N VAL A 187 16.65 -5.40 -20.56
CA VAL A 187 17.59 -4.36 -20.17
C VAL A 187 17.90 -4.54 -18.70
N LYS A 188 19.13 -5.02 -18.42
CA LYS A 188 19.61 -5.28 -17.04
C LYS A 188 20.07 -3.99 -16.37
N TRP A 189 20.84 -3.19 -17.09
CA TRP A 189 21.33 -1.88 -16.67
C TRP A 189 21.11 -0.85 -17.76
N CYS A 190 20.89 0.40 -17.36
CA CYS A 190 20.72 1.51 -18.29
C CYS A 190 22.01 2.28 -18.53
N ASN A 191 22.94 2.25 -17.55
CA ASN A 191 24.23 2.92 -17.66
C ASN A 191 25.30 2.28 -16.74
N PRO A 192 26.34 1.57 -17.25
CA PRO A 192 26.43 1.20 -18.68
C PRO A 192 25.19 0.45 -19.15
N PHE A 193 24.85 0.54 -20.42
CA PHE A 193 23.70 -0.20 -20.93
C PHE A 193 24.06 -1.67 -21.11
N GLU A 194 23.24 -2.56 -20.56
CA GLU A 194 23.39 -4.00 -20.71
C GLU A 194 22.06 -4.63 -21.15
N LEU A 195 22.07 -5.22 -22.35
CA LEU A 195 21.00 -6.08 -22.85
C LEU A 195 21.42 -7.54 -22.64
N VAL A 196 20.58 -8.29 -21.93
CA VAL A 196 20.82 -9.71 -21.67
C VAL A 196 19.68 -10.55 -22.24
N LYS A 197 19.96 -11.83 -22.52
CA LYS A 197 18.97 -12.83 -22.90
C LYS A 197 19.00 -13.97 -21.92
N VAL A 198 17.83 -14.44 -21.53
CA VAL A 198 17.65 -15.56 -20.58
C VAL A 198 17.13 -16.78 -21.32
N ASN A 199 17.73 -17.93 -21.06
CA ASN A 199 17.18 -19.21 -21.51
C ASN A 199 15.97 -19.56 -20.63
N PRO A 200 14.75 -19.70 -21.20
CA PRO A 200 13.53 -19.92 -20.43
C PRO A 200 13.42 -21.30 -19.79
N GLU A 201 14.31 -22.24 -20.11
CA GLU A 201 14.32 -23.60 -19.54
C GLU A 201 15.37 -23.74 -18.43
N THR A 202 16.55 -23.13 -18.61
CA THR A 202 17.69 -23.31 -17.70
C THR A 202 17.98 -22.12 -16.81
N GLY A 203 17.44 -20.93 -17.15
CA GLY A 203 17.73 -19.67 -16.49
C GLY A 203 19.12 -19.09 -16.82
N ASP A 204 19.86 -19.74 -17.72
CA ASP A 204 21.17 -19.23 -18.14
C ASP A 204 21.01 -17.85 -18.77
N THR A 205 21.90 -16.93 -18.39
CA THR A 205 21.87 -15.54 -18.84
C THR A 205 23.09 -15.27 -19.70
N GLU A 206 22.90 -14.75 -20.88
CA GLU A 206 23.94 -14.30 -21.80
C GLU A 206 23.91 -12.79 -22.02
N LEU A 207 25.07 -12.15 -22.10
CA LEU A 207 25.19 -10.75 -22.48
C LEU A 207 25.07 -10.61 -24.01
N VAL A 208 24.02 -9.93 -24.46
CA VAL A 208 23.77 -9.71 -25.89
C VAL A 208 24.44 -8.44 -26.38
N LYS A 209 24.40 -7.37 -25.57
CA LYS A 209 24.95 -6.07 -25.95
C LYS A 209 25.34 -5.27 -24.72
N THR A 210 26.49 -4.59 -24.83
CA THR A 210 26.90 -3.56 -23.88
C THR A 210 27.17 -2.25 -24.63
N ILE A 211 26.73 -1.15 -24.05
CA ILE A 211 27.10 0.20 -24.50
C ILE A 211 27.77 0.88 -23.33
N GLU A 212 28.98 1.40 -23.56
CA GLU A 212 29.79 2.08 -22.57
C GLU A 212 29.05 3.23 -21.88
N ILE A 213 29.54 3.66 -20.74
CA ILE A 213 28.98 4.79 -19.99
C ILE A 213 28.87 6.01 -20.89
N ASN A 214 27.67 6.53 -20.99
CA ASN A 214 27.43 7.79 -21.69
C ASN A 214 27.71 8.96 -20.73
N GLN A 215 28.72 9.76 -21.02
CA GLN A 215 29.16 10.86 -20.16
C GLN A 215 28.11 11.97 -20.01
N ASP A 216 27.32 12.24 -21.06
CA ASP A 216 26.23 13.21 -20.96
C ASP A 216 25.14 12.71 -20.02
N PHE A 217 24.90 11.40 -20.02
CA PHE A 217 23.99 10.74 -19.08
C PHE A 217 24.52 10.78 -17.64
N GLU A 218 25.84 10.53 -17.44
CA GLU A 218 26.50 10.65 -16.14
C GLU A 218 26.45 12.08 -15.59
N ASN A 219 26.59 13.09 -16.45
CA ASN A 219 26.47 14.49 -16.04
C ASN A 219 25.06 14.85 -15.54
N LEU A 220 24.03 14.18 -16.06
CA LEU A 220 22.66 14.28 -15.55
C LEU A 220 22.45 13.50 -14.22
N LEU A 221 23.38 12.58 -13.90
CA LEU A 221 23.35 11.74 -12.72
C LEU A 221 24.19 12.27 -11.54
N CYS A 222 24.78 13.46 -11.65
CA CYS A 222 25.75 14.00 -10.67
C CYS A 222 25.18 14.26 -9.26
N ASP A 223 23.97 13.85 -8.97
CA ASP A 223 23.31 13.96 -7.66
C ASP A 223 23.52 12.74 -6.73
N GLY A 224 24.30 11.74 -7.17
CA GLY A 224 24.57 10.51 -6.41
C GLY A 224 23.42 9.51 -6.34
N MET A 225 22.37 9.68 -7.14
CA MET A 225 21.28 8.71 -7.24
C MET A 225 21.65 7.56 -8.19
N THR A 226 21.30 6.34 -7.81
CA THR A 226 21.39 5.18 -8.71
C THR A 226 20.20 5.13 -9.63
N ILE A 227 20.40 4.68 -10.88
CA ILE A 227 19.36 4.42 -11.86
C ILE A 227 19.04 2.93 -11.88
N ARG A 228 17.75 2.59 -11.83
CA ARG A 228 17.26 1.20 -11.87
C ARG A 228 16.03 1.09 -12.74
N GLY A 229 15.79 -0.10 -13.32
CA GLY A 229 14.62 -0.36 -14.12
C GLY A 229 13.32 -0.36 -13.33
N SER A 230 12.25 0.17 -13.92
CA SER A 230 10.89 0.10 -13.40
C SER A 230 9.97 -0.65 -14.35
N SER A 231 9.64 -0.09 -15.50
CA SER A 231 8.67 -0.66 -16.45
C SER A 231 9.24 -1.78 -17.34
N GLN A 232 8.41 -2.28 -18.25
CA GLN A 232 8.88 -2.96 -19.44
C GLN A 232 9.53 -1.94 -20.39
N VAL A 233 10.37 -2.43 -21.31
CA VAL A 233 10.87 -1.70 -22.46
C VAL A 233 9.95 -2.00 -23.64
N ILE A 234 9.30 -0.97 -24.16
CA ILE A 234 8.32 -1.11 -25.23
C ILE A 234 8.77 -0.42 -26.51
N PRO A 235 8.43 -0.93 -27.69
CA PRO A 235 8.62 -0.20 -28.95
C PRO A 235 7.85 1.12 -28.92
N TYR A 236 8.51 2.19 -29.35
CA TYR A 236 7.90 3.50 -29.46
C TYR A 236 8.60 4.30 -30.56
N LYS A 237 7.83 4.79 -31.54
CA LYS A 237 8.35 5.44 -32.73
C LYS A 237 9.40 4.56 -33.42
N ASP A 238 10.56 5.10 -33.71
CA ASP A 238 11.66 4.39 -34.38
C ASP A 238 12.64 3.71 -33.41
N GLY A 239 12.23 3.48 -32.17
CA GLY A 239 13.09 2.90 -31.14
C GLY A 239 12.31 2.33 -29.96
N TYR A 240 12.80 2.58 -28.75
CA TYR A 240 12.25 2.07 -27.50
C TYR A 240 12.05 3.16 -26.47
N ILE A 241 11.09 2.93 -25.58
CA ILE A 241 10.83 3.77 -24.41
C ILE A 241 10.60 2.90 -23.17
N ALA A 242 11.05 3.39 -22.03
CA ALA A 242 10.75 2.82 -20.71
C ALA A 242 10.65 3.92 -19.64
N ILE A 243 10.15 3.56 -18.46
CA ILE A 243 10.29 4.36 -17.25
C ILE A 243 11.29 3.64 -16.34
N VAL A 244 12.19 4.42 -15.76
CA VAL A 244 13.21 3.99 -14.80
C VAL A 244 13.04 4.78 -13.52
N HIS A 245 13.46 4.23 -12.38
CA HIS A 245 13.45 4.98 -11.14
C HIS A 245 14.86 5.34 -10.68
N ARG A 246 14.92 6.45 -9.99
CA ARG A 246 16.09 6.96 -9.33
C ARG A 246 15.85 6.94 -7.83
N CYS A 247 16.76 6.34 -7.10
CA CYS A 247 16.71 6.35 -5.64
C CYS A 247 18.06 6.75 -5.06
N ARG A 248 18.02 7.55 -4.00
CA ARG A 248 19.19 7.84 -3.20
C ARG A 248 19.22 6.87 -2.04
N LEU A 249 20.22 6.00 -2.03
CA LEU A 249 20.52 5.14 -0.90
C LEU A 249 21.61 5.80 -0.08
N SER A 250 21.27 6.38 1.06
CA SER A 250 22.23 6.86 2.05
C SER A 250 22.33 5.87 3.21
N ILE A 251 23.44 5.92 3.90
CA ILE A 251 23.68 5.17 5.14
C ILE A 251 23.84 6.22 6.23
N ASN A 252 23.04 6.14 7.29
CA ASN A 252 23.16 7.05 8.42
C ASN A 252 24.38 6.72 9.30
N GLU A 253 24.64 7.54 10.32
CA GLU A 253 25.74 7.36 11.26
C GLU A 253 25.70 6.03 12.02
N LYS A 254 24.52 5.36 12.10
CA LYS A 254 24.34 4.05 12.71
C LYS A 254 24.55 2.88 11.73
N GLY A 255 24.91 3.15 10.47
CA GLY A 255 25.08 2.14 9.44
C GLY A 255 23.77 1.60 8.84
N GLU A 256 22.64 2.25 9.11
CA GLU A 256 21.32 1.86 8.61
C GLU A 256 21.04 2.55 7.27
N LYS A 257 20.36 1.84 6.38
CA LYS A 257 19.92 2.43 5.10
C LYS A 257 18.83 3.47 5.36
N CYS A 258 19.12 4.70 4.95
CA CYS A 258 18.17 5.79 4.89
C CYS A 258 17.84 6.03 3.43
N ASP A 259 16.58 5.88 3.03
CA ASP A 259 16.16 6.23 1.68
C ASP A 259 15.53 7.62 1.67
N THR A 260 15.88 8.42 0.67
CA THR A 260 15.48 9.82 0.60
C THR A 260 14.46 10.10 -0.50
N GLY A 261 13.88 9.06 -1.09
CA GLY A 261 12.80 9.18 -2.05
C GLY A 261 13.03 8.39 -3.33
N TYR A 262 11.92 8.15 -4.01
CA TYR A 262 11.84 7.51 -5.31
C TYR A 262 11.39 8.55 -6.32
N TYR A 263 12.08 8.59 -7.46
CA TYR A 263 11.77 9.47 -8.57
C TYR A 263 11.73 8.64 -9.85
N GLU A 264 10.76 8.91 -10.68
CA GLU A 264 10.65 8.25 -11.97
C GLU A 264 11.23 9.12 -13.09
N GLN A 265 11.59 8.49 -14.21
CA GLN A 265 12.18 9.17 -15.34
C GLN A 265 11.91 8.39 -16.62
N PHE A 266 11.43 9.04 -17.68
CA PHE A 266 11.35 8.41 -19.00
C PHE A 266 12.72 8.36 -19.64
N ILE A 267 13.01 7.23 -20.29
CA ILE A 267 14.21 7.01 -21.07
C ILE A 267 13.84 6.50 -22.46
N GLN A 268 14.48 7.05 -23.49
CA GLN A 268 14.28 6.65 -24.88
C GLN A 268 15.59 6.21 -25.51
N TRP A 269 15.53 5.13 -26.27
CA TRP A 269 16.62 4.60 -27.06
C TRP A 269 16.20 4.51 -28.53
N ASP A 270 17.20 4.53 -29.43
CA ASP A 270 16.99 4.16 -30.83
C ASP A 270 16.80 2.62 -30.96
N LYS A 271 16.60 2.14 -32.20
CA LYS A 271 16.44 0.70 -32.49
C LYS A 271 17.66 -0.15 -32.09
N ASP A 272 18.81 0.48 -31.99
CA ASP A 272 20.08 -0.14 -31.58
C ASP A 272 20.40 0.05 -30.11
N PHE A 273 19.45 0.54 -29.32
CA PHE A 273 19.54 0.84 -27.89
C PHE A 273 20.56 1.94 -27.55
N ASN A 274 21.00 2.77 -28.49
CA ASN A 274 21.73 3.97 -28.12
C ASN A 274 20.78 4.97 -27.46
N LEU A 275 21.25 5.61 -26.39
CA LEU A 275 20.47 6.61 -25.67
C LEU A 275 20.14 7.79 -26.58
N VAL A 276 18.86 8.08 -26.75
CA VAL A 276 18.34 9.23 -27.52
C VAL A 276 17.97 10.36 -26.58
N LYS A 277 17.23 10.03 -25.50
CA LYS A 277 16.68 11.05 -24.61
C LYS A 277 16.32 10.51 -23.24
N ILE A 278 16.34 11.41 -22.26
CA ILE A 278 15.87 11.19 -20.91
C ILE A 278 15.06 12.41 -20.47
N SER A 279 13.96 12.19 -19.76
CA SER A 279 13.13 13.28 -19.24
C SER A 279 13.70 13.89 -17.97
N ASP A 280 13.11 14.95 -17.50
CA ASP A 280 13.25 15.38 -16.11
C ASP A 280 12.75 14.29 -15.15
N LEU A 281 13.29 14.31 -13.92
CA LEU A 281 12.79 13.50 -12.80
C LEU A 281 11.38 13.94 -12.42
N PHE A 282 10.52 12.97 -12.10
CA PHE A 282 9.18 13.26 -11.63
C PHE A 282 8.72 12.31 -10.52
N ASN A 283 7.71 12.77 -9.77
CA ASN A 283 6.87 11.95 -8.90
C ASN A 283 5.48 11.86 -9.51
N PHE A 284 4.77 10.76 -9.26
CA PHE A 284 3.36 10.63 -9.67
C PHE A 284 2.47 11.62 -8.92
N ALA A 285 2.60 11.69 -7.59
CA ALA A 285 1.76 12.50 -6.72
C ALA A 285 2.50 13.23 -5.59
N ASP A 286 3.82 13.13 -5.52
CA ASP A 286 4.66 13.59 -4.38
C ASP A 286 4.21 12.93 -3.06
N PHE A 287 4.08 11.59 -3.09
CA PHE A 287 3.51 10.80 -2.00
C PHE A 287 4.53 9.95 -1.22
N GLY A 288 5.80 10.25 -1.34
CA GLY A 288 6.89 9.53 -0.66
C GLY A 288 7.38 8.35 -1.47
N VAL A 289 7.06 7.11 -1.07
CA VAL A 289 7.40 5.93 -1.86
C VAL A 289 6.38 5.75 -2.97
N GLU A 290 6.82 5.94 -4.19
CA GLU A 290 6.04 5.76 -5.40
C GLU A 290 6.78 4.83 -6.34
N PHE A 291 6.11 3.83 -6.89
CA PHE A 291 6.77 2.86 -7.74
C PHE A 291 5.83 2.29 -8.80
N MET A 292 6.42 1.78 -9.87
CA MET A 292 5.68 1.19 -10.97
C MET A 292 6.45 0.05 -11.62
N CYS A 293 5.72 -0.92 -12.20
CA CYS A 293 6.29 -2.07 -12.89
C CYS A 293 5.78 -2.22 -14.32
N GLY A 294 5.03 -1.25 -14.84
CA GLY A 294 4.35 -1.40 -16.12
C GLY A 294 4.36 -0.16 -16.99
N LEU A 295 4.50 -0.37 -18.28
CA LEU A 295 4.28 0.63 -19.32
C LEU A 295 3.75 -0.09 -20.56
N ALA A 296 2.65 0.39 -21.12
CA ALA A 296 2.15 -0.10 -22.39
C ALA A 296 1.70 1.08 -23.26
N HIS A 297 1.84 0.91 -24.57
CA HIS A 297 1.42 1.88 -25.57
C HIS A 297 0.63 1.19 -26.67
N LYS A 298 -0.51 1.75 -27.02
CA LYS A 298 -1.28 1.31 -28.18
C LYS A 298 -1.94 2.51 -28.85
N ASP A 299 -1.86 2.51 -30.15
CA ASP A 299 -2.33 3.60 -31.00
C ASP A 299 -1.64 4.92 -30.60
N ASP A 300 -2.36 5.89 -30.06
CA ASP A 300 -1.83 7.18 -29.61
C ASP A 300 -1.90 7.35 -28.08
N THR A 301 -1.87 6.23 -27.33
CA THR A 301 -2.21 6.25 -25.91
C THR A 301 -1.28 5.36 -25.08
N PHE A 302 -0.74 5.92 -23.99
CA PHE A 302 0.00 5.20 -22.95
C PHE A 302 -0.92 4.78 -21.81
N TYR A 303 -0.64 3.60 -21.26
CA TYR A 303 -1.17 3.06 -20.02
C TYR A 303 -0.02 2.97 -19.02
N ILE A 304 -0.08 3.75 -17.96
CA ILE A 304 0.98 3.87 -16.97
C ILE A 304 0.41 3.50 -15.59
N PRO A 305 0.57 2.25 -15.14
CA PRO A 305 0.18 1.84 -13.79
C PRO A 305 1.25 2.28 -12.79
N PHE A 306 0.84 2.61 -11.58
CA PHE A 306 1.72 3.02 -10.50
C PHE A 306 1.10 2.73 -9.13
N ALA A 307 1.90 2.77 -8.09
CA ALA A 307 1.44 2.62 -6.72
C ALA A 307 1.99 3.72 -5.81
N LEU A 308 1.24 4.02 -4.77
CA LEU A 308 1.61 4.92 -3.69
C LEU A 308 1.81 4.11 -2.41
N GLN A 309 2.95 4.31 -1.73
CA GLN A 309 3.29 3.71 -0.43
C GLN A 309 3.15 2.18 -0.38
N ASP A 310 3.42 1.50 -1.49
CA ASP A 310 3.21 0.04 -1.65
C ASP A 310 1.81 -0.46 -1.24
N ASN A 311 0.79 0.40 -1.19
CA ASN A 311 -0.53 0.04 -0.69
C ASN A 311 -1.71 0.54 -1.51
N ILE A 312 -1.51 1.45 -2.46
CA ILE A 312 -2.58 2.01 -3.29
C ILE A 312 -2.16 1.92 -4.75
N ALA A 313 -2.90 1.16 -5.56
CA ALA A 313 -2.58 0.97 -6.97
C ALA A 313 -3.53 1.73 -7.89
N PHE A 314 -2.94 2.42 -8.87
CA PHE A 314 -3.64 3.18 -9.91
C PHE A 314 -3.08 2.85 -11.29
N TYR A 315 -3.79 3.32 -12.33
CA TYR A 315 -3.21 3.52 -13.65
C TYR A 315 -3.79 4.77 -14.30
N VAL A 316 -2.95 5.47 -15.05
CA VAL A 316 -3.35 6.62 -15.86
C VAL A 316 -3.31 6.25 -17.33
N ILE A 317 -4.33 6.72 -18.08
CA ILE A 317 -4.41 6.62 -19.54
C ILE A 317 -4.15 8.01 -20.09
N VAL A 318 -3.09 8.15 -20.88
CA VAL A 318 -2.60 9.45 -21.32
C VAL A 318 -2.20 9.41 -22.80
N LYS A 319 -2.52 10.49 -23.53
CA LYS A 319 -2.13 10.61 -24.94
C LYS A 319 -0.61 10.74 -25.11
N ASP A 320 -0.07 10.14 -26.14
CA ASP A 320 1.36 10.06 -26.40
C ASP A 320 2.03 11.44 -26.59
N TYR A 321 1.34 12.40 -27.20
CA TYR A 321 1.87 13.76 -27.35
C TYR A 321 2.16 14.45 -26.01
N LEU A 322 1.41 14.12 -24.94
CA LEU A 322 1.67 14.65 -23.59
C LEU A 322 2.96 14.07 -23.01
N ILE A 323 3.20 12.79 -23.24
CA ILE A 323 4.47 12.14 -22.86
C ILE A 323 5.64 12.74 -23.64
N ASP A 324 5.46 12.94 -24.93
CA ASP A 324 6.47 13.62 -25.78
C ASP A 324 6.76 15.04 -25.29
N ASP A 325 5.74 15.83 -24.98
CA ASP A 325 5.91 17.17 -24.46
C ASP A 325 6.62 17.15 -23.09
N PHE A 326 6.30 16.18 -22.25
CA PHE A 326 6.98 16.01 -20.96
C PHE A 326 8.46 15.68 -21.16
N ILE A 327 8.79 14.68 -21.98
CA ILE A 327 10.17 14.27 -22.28
C ILE A 327 10.96 15.42 -22.92
N ASN A 328 10.28 16.28 -23.70
CA ASN A 328 10.90 17.42 -24.37
C ASN A 328 11.00 18.70 -23.52
N GLY A 329 10.62 18.63 -22.23
CA GLY A 329 10.63 19.79 -21.34
C GLY A 329 9.60 20.86 -21.70
N LYS A 330 8.55 20.47 -22.43
CA LYS A 330 7.46 21.38 -22.90
C LYS A 330 6.19 21.23 -22.07
N ALA A 331 6.21 20.36 -21.05
CA ALA A 331 5.06 20.07 -20.19
C ALA A 331 4.49 21.35 -19.55
N LYS A 332 3.19 21.57 -19.73
CA LYS A 332 2.44 22.68 -19.12
C LYS A 332 1.14 22.16 -18.54
N LEU A 333 0.76 22.68 -17.37
CA LEU A 333 -0.56 22.39 -16.82
C LEU A 333 -1.63 22.90 -17.78
N GLY A 334 -2.58 22.04 -18.10
CA GLY A 334 -3.75 22.37 -18.91
C GLY A 334 -4.83 23.08 -18.06
N ASN A 335 -5.89 23.47 -18.74
CA ASN A 335 -7.05 24.13 -18.14
C ASN A 335 -8.24 23.19 -17.93
N TYR A 336 -8.05 21.88 -18.08
CA TYR A 336 -9.12 20.93 -17.83
C TYR A 336 -9.53 21.02 -16.38
N LYS A 337 -10.80 21.40 -16.13
CA LYS A 337 -11.36 21.42 -14.79
C LYS A 337 -11.52 19.97 -14.34
N LEU A 338 -10.75 19.61 -13.32
CA LEU A 338 -10.96 18.36 -12.62
C LEU A 338 -12.33 18.47 -11.95
N ASP A 339 -13.29 17.63 -12.39
CA ASP A 339 -14.58 17.51 -11.70
C ASP A 339 -14.34 17.21 -10.22
N ASN A 340 -15.32 17.50 -9.35
CA ASN A 340 -15.27 17.24 -7.91
C ASN A 340 -15.24 15.72 -7.62
N ASN A 341 -14.28 15.02 -8.21
CA ASN A 341 -14.02 13.61 -8.00
C ASN A 341 -12.97 13.48 -6.89
N ILE A 342 -13.29 12.71 -5.89
CA ILE A 342 -12.46 12.48 -4.70
C ILE A 342 -11.03 12.01 -5.06
N PHE A 343 -10.85 11.20 -6.09
CA PHE A 343 -9.54 10.77 -6.57
C PHE A 343 -8.75 11.92 -7.18
N LEU A 344 -9.42 12.75 -7.99
CA LEU A 344 -8.80 13.89 -8.65
C LEU A 344 -8.39 14.96 -7.64
N SER A 345 -9.13 15.12 -6.55
CA SER A 345 -8.80 16.05 -5.47
C SER A 345 -7.46 15.71 -4.82
N LEU A 346 -7.16 14.43 -4.57
CA LEU A 346 -5.86 14.01 -4.05
C LEU A 346 -4.72 14.43 -4.98
N PHE A 347 -4.84 14.16 -6.28
CA PHE A 347 -3.79 14.49 -7.26
C PHE A 347 -3.72 15.98 -7.58
N ASN A 348 -4.76 16.75 -7.31
CA ASN A 348 -4.70 18.20 -7.40
C ASN A 348 -3.87 18.80 -6.25
N ASP A 349 -4.08 18.31 -5.03
CA ASP A 349 -3.32 18.68 -3.84
C ASP A 349 -3.20 17.50 -2.86
N SER A 350 -2.09 16.78 -2.98
CA SER A 350 -1.77 15.60 -2.15
C SER A 350 -1.34 15.96 -0.72
N THR A 351 -1.16 17.25 -0.42
CA THR A 351 -0.82 17.75 0.92
C THR A 351 -2.04 18.18 1.72
N ASN A 352 -3.20 18.24 1.07
CA ASN A 352 -4.45 18.61 1.72
C ASN A 352 -5.00 17.45 2.54
N SER A 353 -5.04 17.61 3.86
CA SER A 353 -5.49 16.57 4.80
C SER A 353 -6.94 16.16 4.58
N TYR A 354 -7.82 17.07 4.18
CA TYR A 354 -9.22 16.71 3.87
C TYR A 354 -9.34 15.84 2.63
N ASN A 355 -8.56 16.13 1.57
CA ASN A 355 -8.54 15.29 0.37
C ASN A 355 -8.07 13.85 0.71
N CYS A 356 -7.01 13.73 1.51
CA CYS A 356 -6.51 12.45 1.97
C CYS A 356 -7.55 11.73 2.86
N TYR A 357 -8.16 12.43 3.81
CA TYR A 357 -9.16 11.86 4.71
C TYR A 357 -10.39 11.34 3.96
N GLU A 358 -10.95 12.12 3.05
CA GLU A 358 -12.14 11.73 2.28
C GLU A 358 -11.86 10.54 1.34
N LEU A 359 -10.70 10.53 0.68
CA LEU A 359 -10.31 9.37 -0.11
C LEU A 359 -10.03 8.14 0.78
N GLY A 360 -9.48 8.34 1.97
CA GLY A 360 -9.33 7.32 3.00
C GLY A 360 -10.69 6.71 3.39
N ASN A 361 -11.71 7.54 3.62
CA ASN A 361 -13.08 7.10 3.88
C ASN A 361 -13.65 6.24 2.75
N TRP A 362 -13.38 6.62 1.51
CA TRP A 362 -13.82 5.83 0.36
C TRP A 362 -13.15 4.44 0.33
N TYR A 363 -11.81 4.37 0.48
CA TYR A 363 -11.11 3.09 0.53
C TYR A 363 -11.53 2.24 1.72
N PHE A 364 -11.77 2.85 2.88
CA PHE A 364 -12.26 2.16 4.07
C PHE A 364 -13.65 1.54 3.82
N SER A 365 -14.55 2.27 3.15
CA SER A 365 -15.88 1.78 2.77
C SER A 365 -15.83 0.61 1.77
N GLN A 366 -14.74 0.50 1.01
CA GLN A 366 -14.45 -0.62 0.10
C GLN A 366 -13.69 -1.76 0.79
N TYR A 367 -13.52 -1.71 2.12
CA TYR A 367 -12.74 -2.67 2.91
C TYR A 367 -11.26 -2.79 2.48
N GLN A 368 -10.71 -1.76 1.83
CA GLN A 368 -9.30 -1.64 1.46
C GLN A 368 -8.55 -0.91 2.58
N PHE A 369 -8.38 -1.59 3.71
CA PHE A 369 -7.95 -0.95 4.96
C PHE A 369 -6.50 -0.44 4.92
N ALA A 370 -5.59 -1.16 4.25
CA ALA A 370 -4.22 -0.70 4.12
C ALA A 370 -4.10 0.56 3.26
N SER A 371 -4.87 0.63 2.16
CA SER A 371 -4.95 1.83 1.31
C SER A 371 -5.56 3.02 2.08
N ALA A 372 -6.62 2.77 2.84
CA ALA A 372 -7.24 3.78 3.68
C ALA A 372 -6.26 4.30 4.75
N MET A 373 -5.52 3.40 5.40
CA MET A 373 -4.54 3.74 6.44
C MET A 373 -3.48 4.71 5.93
N VAL A 374 -2.88 4.44 4.76
CA VAL A 374 -1.87 5.31 4.14
C VAL A 374 -2.40 6.74 3.94
N LEU A 375 -3.66 6.88 3.56
CA LEU A 375 -4.29 8.18 3.33
C LEU A 375 -4.61 8.92 4.64
N TYR A 376 -5.12 8.22 5.64
CA TYR A 376 -5.36 8.83 6.95
C TYR A 376 -4.07 9.23 7.66
N GLU A 377 -3.02 8.40 7.54
CA GLU A 377 -1.71 8.72 8.07
C GLU A 377 -1.15 9.99 7.43
N ARG A 378 -1.23 10.08 6.09
CA ARG A 378 -0.81 11.28 5.38
C ARG A 378 -1.61 12.51 5.79
N ALA A 379 -2.92 12.36 6.01
CA ALA A 379 -3.75 13.44 6.52
C ALA A 379 -3.28 13.92 7.90
N CYS A 380 -2.84 12.99 8.77
CA CYS A 380 -2.28 13.32 10.08
C CYS A 380 -0.91 14.01 9.99
N GLU A 381 -0.05 13.58 9.06
CA GLU A 381 1.30 14.12 8.90
C GLU A 381 1.29 15.58 8.42
N TYR A 382 0.54 15.88 7.39
CA TYR A 382 0.41 17.26 6.91
C TYR A 382 -0.39 18.15 7.84
N ASN A 383 -1.39 17.58 8.50
CA ASN A 383 -2.26 18.24 9.47
C ASN A 383 -2.73 19.65 9.03
N THR A 384 -3.19 19.76 7.78
CA THR A 384 -3.79 21.00 7.25
C THR A 384 -5.27 21.12 7.61
N PHE A 385 -5.74 20.37 8.59
CA PHE A 385 -7.10 20.47 9.12
C PHE A 385 -7.36 21.81 9.82
N HIS A 386 -8.59 22.29 9.71
CA HIS A 386 -9.01 23.53 10.38
C HIS A 386 -9.40 23.32 11.84
N SER A 387 -9.61 22.07 12.26
CA SER A 387 -10.00 21.73 13.62
C SER A 387 -9.19 20.56 14.18
N LEU A 388 -8.94 20.60 15.50
CA LEU A 388 -8.35 19.49 16.23
C LEU A 388 -9.23 18.23 16.15
N ASN A 389 -10.55 18.40 16.04
CA ASN A 389 -11.48 17.27 15.93
C ASN A 389 -11.27 16.47 14.62
N ASP A 390 -10.98 17.13 13.50
CA ASP A 390 -10.73 16.42 12.23
C ASP A 390 -9.40 15.67 12.25
N TYR A 391 -8.37 16.26 12.87
CA TYR A 391 -7.12 15.57 13.13
C TYR A 391 -7.35 14.32 14.03
N TYR A 392 -8.12 14.48 15.10
CA TYR A 392 -8.46 13.40 16.04
C TYR A 392 -9.26 12.28 15.36
N LYS A 393 -10.19 12.62 14.46
CA LYS A 393 -10.90 11.65 13.60
C LYS A 393 -9.92 10.83 12.74
N SER A 394 -8.92 11.49 12.16
CA SER A 394 -7.93 10.80 11.34
C SER A 394 -7.09 9.81 12.15
N LEU A 395 -6.66 10.17 13.36
CA LEU A 395 -5.97 9.25 14.28
C LEU A 395 -6.84 8.03 14.63
N TYR A 396 -8.13 8.27 14.90
CA TYR A 396 -9.10 7.19 15.13
C TYR A 396 -9.17 6.23 13.94
N MET A 397 -9.25 6.76 12.71
CA MET A 397 -9.35 5.94 11.52
C MET A 397 -8.05 5.16 11.24
N VAL A 398 -6.87 5.72 11.52
CA VAL A 398 -5.61 4.96 11.45
C VAL A 398 -5.64 3.76 12.40
N GLY A 399 -6.06 3.96 13.66
CA GLY A 399 -6.19 2.87 14.63
C GLY A 399 -7.19 1.79 14.18
N LYS A 400 -8.32 2.20 13.61
CA LYS A 400 -9.30 1.26 13.01
C LYS A 400 -8.70 0.45 11.87
N CYS A 401 -7.87 1.06 11.01
CA CYS A 401 -7.20 0.35 9.94
C CYS A 401 -6.21 -0.70 10.46
N PHE A 402 -5.45 -0.41 11.52
CA PHE A 402 -4.57 -1.40 12.15
C PHE A 402 -5.32 -2.59 12.74
N ASN A 403 -6.52 -2.38 13.23
CA ASN A 403 -7.38 -3.45 13.72
C ASN A 403 -7.86 -4.37 12.58
N HIS A 404 -8.19 -3.81 11.41
CA HIS A 404 -8.77 -4.54 10.30
C HIS A 404 -7.72 -5.10 9.31
N ALA A 405 -6.62 -4.38 9.05
CA ALA A 405 -5.60 -4.80 8.10
C ALA A 405 -4.49 -5.59 8.80
N GLY A 406 -4.52 -6.91 8.66
CA GLY A 406 -3.51 -7.81 9.19
C GLY A 406 -3.49 -7.94 10.71
N TYR A 407 -4.42 -7.31 11.42
CA TYR A 407 -4.58 -7.34 12.89
C TYR A 407 -3.26 -7.01 13.63
N ARG A 408 -3.04 -5.73 13.89
CA ARG A 408 -1.84 -5.20 14.56
C ARG A 408 -2.18 -4.52 15.87
N PRO A 409 -2.47 -5.28 16.93
CA PRO A 409 -2.98 -4.74 18.18
C PRO A 409 -2.02 -3.77 18.89
N SER A 410 -0.71 -3.96 18.80
CA SER A 410 0.24 -3.02 19.41
C SER A 410 0.18 -1.63 18.75
N HIS A 411 0.03 -1.57 17.43
CA HIS A 411 -0.10 -0.31 16.70
C HIS A 411 -1.47 0.33 16.93
N GLU A 412 -2.53 -0.47 16.97
CA GLU A 412 -3.86 -0.01 17.38
C GLU A 412 -3.81 0.67 18.75
N CYS A 413 -3.20 -0.01 19.74
CA CYS A 413 -3.02 0.53 21.09
C CYS A 413 -2.22 1.84 21.10
N ALA A 414 -1.15 1.91 20.32
CA ALA A 414 -0.34 3.12 20.19
C ALA A 414 -1.14 4.30 19.66
N MET A 415 -2.06 4.05 18.72
CA MET A 415 -2.95 5.12 18.20
C MET A 415 -3.93 5.62 19.23
N TRP A 416 -4.49 4.73 20.08
CA TRP A 416 -5.38 5.15 21.16
C TRP A 416 -4.64 5.97 22.22
N LEU A 417 -3.39 5.63 22.53
CA LEU A 417 -2.52 6.44 23.40
C LEU A 417 -2.21 7.80 22.77
N ARG A 418 -1.92 7.85 21.47
CA ARG A 418 -1.70 9.10 20.75
C ARG A 418 -2.94 10.00 20.74
N MET A 419 -4.13 9.42 20.63
CA MET A 419 -5.38 10.18 20.77
C MET A 419 -5.50 10.81 22.15
N ILE A 420 -5.18 10.08 23.23
CA ILE A 420 -5.17 10.62 24.60
C ILE A 420 -4.14 11.74 24.76
N ASP A 421 -2.93 11.55 24.24
CA ASP A 421 -1.87 12.56 24.27
C ASP A 421 -2.28 13.83 23.52
N THR A 422 -2.94 13.68 22.37
CA THR A 422 -3.42 14.78 21.53
C THR A 422 -4.47 15.66 22.26
N ASP A 423 -5.43 15.03 22.94
CA ASP A 423 -6.44 15.71 23.74
C ASP A 423 -6.86 14.86 24.96
N PRO A 424 -6.16 15.00 26.08
CA PRO A 424 -6.44 14.20 27.28
C PRO A 424 -7.77 14.57 27.96
N SER A 425 -8.44 15.63 27.54
CA SER A 425 -9.77 16.00 28.06
C SER A 425 -10.90 15.14 27.49
N ARG A 426 -10.69 14.51 26.34
CA ARG A 426 -11.67 13.69 25.62
C ARG A 426 -11.77 12.28 26.18
N SER A 427 -12.94 11.67 26.02
CA SER A 427 -13.26 10.34 26.58
C SER A 427 -12.97 9.21 25.61
N GLU A 428 -12.97 9.47 24.28
CA GLU A 428 -12.95 8.42 23.25
C GLU A 428 -11.68 7.58 23.29
N GLY A 429 -10.51 8.21 23.42
CA GLY A 429 -9.23 7.49 23.49
C GLY A 429 -9.16 6.54 24.70
N TYR A 430 -9.69 6.96 25.85
CA TYR A 430 -9.77 6.12 27.05
C TYR A 430 -10.74 4.96 26.87
N LEU A 431 -11.90 5.19 26.26
CA LEU A 431 -12.86 4.12 25.95
C LEU A 431 -12.26 3.09 24.99
N LEU A 432 -11.54 3.52 23.97
CA LEU A 432 -10.90 2.65 23.01
C LEU A 432 -9.81 1.78 23.68
N LEU A 433 -8.97 2.37 24.52
CA LEU A 433 -8.00 1.62 25.31
C LEU A 433 -8.68 0.64 26.27
N SER A 434 -9.76 1.06 26.91
CA SER A 434 -10.53 0.17 27.79
C SER A 434 -11.06 -1.03 27.01
N LYS A 435 -11.69 -0.83 25.85
CA LYS A 435 -12.13 -1.92 24.97
C LYS A 435 -10.97 -2.82 24.57
N PHE A 436 -9.84 -2.25 24.20
CA PHE A 436 -8.63 -2.97 23.81
C PHE A 436 -8.15 -3.93 24.93
N TYR A 437 -8.05 -3.48 26.17
CA TYR A 437 -7.65 -4.32 27.30
C TYR A 437 -8.73 -5.33 27.69
N PHE A 438 -10.00 -4.94 27.62
CA PHE A 438 -11.13 -5.80 27.97
C PHE A 438 -11.16 -7.08 27.11
N TRP A 439 -11.03 -6.94 25.80
CA TRP A 439 -11.02 -8.08 24.87
C TRP A 439 -9.80 -8.98 25.00
N ARG A 440 -8.78 -8.54 25.71
CA ARG A 440 -7.58 -9.34 26.06
C ARG A 440 -7.66 -9.96 27.43
N GLY A 441 -8.76 -9.76 28.17
CA GLY A 441 -8.95 -10.29 29.52
C GLY A 441 -8.23 -9.50 30.60
N ASP A 442 -7.57 -8.38 30.27
CA ASP A 442 -6.97 -7.48 31.27
C ASP A 442 -8.04 -6.53 31.82
N TYR A 443 -8.93 -7.08 32.63
CA TYR A 443 -10.04 -6.34 33.20
C TYR A 443 -9.62 -5.19 34.14
N PRO A 444 -8.53 -5.30 34.95
CA PRO A 444 -8.05 -4.17 35.75
C PRO A 444 -7.66 -2.95 34.92
N SER A 445 -6.87 -3.14 33.87
CA SER A 445 -6.51 -2.05 32.95
C SER A 445 -7.74 -1.52 32.22
N ALA A 446 -8.61 -2.40 31.75
CA ALA A 446 -9.86 -2.02 31.08
C ALA A 446 -10.73 -1.14 31.98
N TYR A 447 -10.90 -1.54 33.24
CA TYR A 447 -11.66 -0.76 34.22
C TYR A 447 -11.05 0.62 34.51
N THR A 448 -9.73 0.68 34.64
CA THR A 448 -9.02 1.94 34.91
C THR A 448 -9.30 2.97 33.81
N TYR A 449 -9.12 2.57 32.55
CA TYR A 449 -9.36 3.45 31.40
C TYR A 449 -10.86 3.76 31.23
N ALA A 450 -11.75 2.78 31.42
CA ALA A 450 -13.19 3.00 31.36
C ALA A 450 -13.66 4.04 32.38
N LYS A 451 -13.14 3.94 33.64
CA LYS A 451 -13.46 4.90 34.70
C LYS A 451 -13.03 6.31 34.35
N ILE A 452 -11.80 6.49 33.86
CA ILE A 452 -11.30 7.82 33.42
C ILE A 452 -12.19 8.40 32.33
N GLY A 453 -12.49 7.60 31.30
CA GLY A 453 -13.35 8.03 30.20
C GLY A 453 -14.78 8.38 30.65
N TYR A 454 -15.35 7.58 31.53
CA TYR A 454 -16.68 7.82 32.11
C TYR A 454 -16.73 9.11 32.97
N GLU A 455 -15.74 9.34 33.80
CA GLU A 455 -15.65 10.55 34.65
C GLU A 455 -15.46 11.83 33.84
N LYS A 456 -14.66 11.79 32.75
CA LYS A 456 -14.50 12.93 31.82
C LYS A 456 -15.79 13.27 31.10
N ASN A 457 -16.49 12.25 30.64
CA ASN A 457 -17.79 12.37 29.97
C ASN A 457 -17.82 13.41 28.82
N ASN A 458 -16.74 13.47 28.05
CA ASN A 458 -16.51 14.46 27.00
C ASN A 458 -16.29 13.73 25.65
N TYR A 459 -17.40 13.50 24.95
CA TYR A 459 -17.43 12.77 23.67
C TYR A 459 -17.77 13.71 22.54
N TYR A 460 -17.04 13.58 21.43
CA TYR A 460 -17.31 14.26 20.18
C TYR A 460 -17.64 13.26 19.07
N ASP A 461 -18.23 13.75 18.00
CA ASP A 461 -18.48 12.92 16.82
C ASP A 461 -17.16 12.56 16.10
N LEU A 462 -16.88 11.28 16.00
CA LEU A 462 -15.73 10.74 15.26
C LEU A 462 -16.03 10.36 13.80
N GLY A 463 -17.25 10.69 13.31
CA GLY A 463 -17.65 10.46 11.92
C GLY A 463 -18.38 9.14 11.68
N GLN A 464 -18.70 8.89 10.42
CA GLN A 464 -19.64 7.83 10.00
C GLN A 464 -19.21 6.39 10.31
N PHE A 465 -17.92 6.14 10.52
CA PHE A 465 -17.39 4.82 10.84
C PHE A 465 -17.16 4.61 12.35
N SER A 466 -17.61 5.55 13.17
CA SER A 466 -17.46 5.46 14.61
C SER A 466 -18.67 4.78 15.26
N ASP A 467 -18.33 3.83 16.13
CA ASP A 467 -19.25 3.19 17.08
C ASP A 467 -19.07 3.71 18.51
N ILE A 468 -18.39 4.86 18.66
CA ILE A 468 -18.01 5.44 19.94
C ILE A 468 -18.90 6.64 20.27
N ASN A 469 -19.59 6.55 21.39
CA ASN A 469 -20.37 7.65 21.95
C ASN A 469 -20.46 7.53 23.48
N ARG A 470 -21.11 8.49 24.12
CA ARG A 470 -21.29 8.54 25.57
C ARG A 470 -22.00 7.32 26.12
N ASN A 471 -23.10 6.89 25.49
CA ASN A 471 -23.93 5.78 25.96
C ASN A 471 -23.15 4.45 25.93
N ILE A 472 -22.43 4.21 24.83
CA ILE A 472 -21.54 3.05 24.70
C ILE A 472 -20.43 3.09 25.76
N GLY A 473 -19.88 4.26 26.06
CA GLY A 473 -18.89 4.45 27.11
C GLY A 473 -19.43 4.11 28.49
N GLU A 474 -20.65 4.53 28.80
CA GLU A 474 -21.34 4.21 30.07
C GLU A 474 -21.62 2.71 30.21
N ILE A 475 -22.18 2.08 29.18
CA ILE A 475 -22.45 0.62 29.18
C ILE A 475 -21.14 -0.17 29.31
N HIS A 476 -20.08 0.24 28.60
CA HIS A 476 -18.79 -0.41 28.69
C HIS A 476 -18.12 -0.24 30.07
N TYR A 477 -18.25 0.93 30.68
CA TYR A 477 -17.78 1.15 32.04
C TYR A 477 -18.47 0.20 33.03
N ILE A 478 -19.80 0.04 32.94
CA ILE A 478 -20.56 -0.90 33.79
C ILE A 478 -20.07 -2.34 33.55
N ARG A 479 -19.79 -2.70 32.28
CA ARG A 479 -19.25 -4.02 31.92
C ARG A 479 -17.88 -4.26 32.59
N CYS A 480 -16.98 -3.28 32.54
CA CYS A 480 -15.67 -3.37 33.21
C CYS A 480 -15.80 -3.45 34.74
N LEU A 481 -16.70 -2.67 35.31
CA LEU A 481 -16.99 -2.68 36.75
C LEU A 481 -17.49 -4.07 37.23
N TYR A 482 -18.37 -4.70 36.44
CA TYR A 482 -18.86 -6.05 36.68
C TYR A 482 -17.73 -7.09 36.76
N HIS A 483 -16.75 -7.01 35.85
CA HIS A 483 -15.62 -7.94 35.82
C HIS A 483 -14.56 -7.69 36.91
N THR A 484 -14.60 -6.53 37.59
CA THR A 484 -13.56 -6.18 38.57
C THR A 484 -13.99 -6.27 40.01
N SER A 485 -15.28 -6.15 40.39
CA SER A 485 -15.65 -6.40 41.82
C SER A 485 -17.00 -5.89 42.34
N SER A 486 -17.78 -5.09 41.65
CA SER A 486 -18.95 -4.44 42.27
C SER A 486 -20.26 -4.72 41.54
N TYR A 487 -20.87 -5.87 41.89
CA TYR A 487 -22.18 -6.25 41.34
C TYR A 487 -23.30 -5.29 41.73
N TYR A 488 -23.22 -4.68 42.90
CA TYR A 488 -24.30 -3.85 43.46
C TYR A 488 -24.46 -2.52 42.70
N ASP A 489 -23.36 -1.93 42.29
CA ASP A 489 -23.40 -0.68 41.55
C ASP A 489 -23.85 -0.91 40.10
N CYS A 490 -23.47 -2.05 39.51
CA CYS A 490 -23.86 -2.42 38.16
C CYS A 490 -25.38 -2.59 38.00
N ASP A 491 -26.05 -3.29 38.92
CA ASP A 491 -27.49 -3.50 38.93
C ASP A 491 -28.25 -2.18 38.91
N ASN A 492 -27.86 -1.25 39.78
CA ASN A 492 -28.54 0.04 39.90
C ASN A 492 -28.32 0.92 38.68
N MET A 493 -27.11 0.94 38.13
CA MET A 493 -26.79 1.70 36.90
C MET A 493 -27.56 1.18 35.70
N LEU A 494 -27.59 -0.14 35.46
CA LEU A 494 -28.33 -0.75 34.37
C LEU A 494 -29.84 -0.58 34.52
N TYR A 495 -30.37 -0.68 35.76
CA TYR A 495 -31.78 -0.42 36.03
C TYR A 495 -32.18 1.00 35.61
N LYS A 496 -31.34 2.00 35.92
CA LYS A 496 -31.58 3.38 35.51
C LYS A 496 -31.57 3.55 33.98
N ILE A 497 -30.64 2.90 33.28
CA ILE A 497 -30.59 2.92 31.80
C ILE A 497 -31.87 2.34 31.21
N LEU A 498 -32.27 1.14 31.67
CA LEU A 498 -33.35 0.38 31.07
C LEU A 498 -34.75 0.90 31.44
N ASN A 499 -34.93 1.57 32.57
CA ASN A 499 -36.22 1.98 33.09
C ASN A 499 -36.42 3.50 33.17
N GLU A 500 -35.42 4.24 33.63
CA GLU A 500 -35.56 5.67 33.91
C GLU A 500 -35.07 6.54 32.71
N ASN A 501 -34.04 6.09 31.98
CA ASN A 501 -33.38 6.86 30.94
C ASN A 501 -33.48 6.23 29.55
N LYS A 502 -34.37 5.27 29.37
CA LYS A 502 -34.53 4.47 28.12
C LYS A 502 -34.58 5.32 26.84
N ASN A 503 -35.18 6.49 26.92
CA ASN A 503 -35.36 7.40 25.79
C ASN A 503 -34.04 8.08 25.32
N LYS A 504 -32.95 7.95 26.07
CA LYS A 504 -31.62 8.51 25.74
C LYS A 504 -30.76 7.53 24.93
N TYR A 505 -31.20 6.27 24.79
CA TYR A 505 -30.42 5.18 24.22
C TYR A 505 -31.10 4.65 22.95
N THR A 506 -30.31 4.21 21.99
CA THR A 506 -30.80 3.51 20.79
C THR A 506 -31.27 2.10 21.14
N GLU A 507 -32.07 1.46 20.26
CA GLU A 507 -32.50 0.07 20.46
C GLU A 507 -31.32 -0.90 20.60
N LEU A 508 -30.23 -0.67 19.86
CA LEU A 508 -29.03 -1.51 19.95
C LEU A 508 -28.34 -1.36 21.29
N GLU A 509 -28.17 -0.15 21.79
CA GLU A 509 -27.57 0.15 23.09
C GLU A 509 -28.43 -0.42 24.25
N LEU A 510 -29.76 -0.32 24.14
CA LEU A 510 -30.67 -0.91 25.14
C LEU A 510 -30.61 -2.45 25.11
N LYS A 511 -30.47 -3.05 23.94
CA LYS A 511 -30.28 -4.50 23.83
C LYS A 511 -28.99 -4.93 24.51
N GLU A 512 -27.90 -4.22 24.28
CA GLU A 512 -26.60 -4.50 24.90
C GLU A 512 -26.65 -4.35 26.44
N ALA A 513 -27.30 -3.29 26.93
CA ALA A 513 -27.53 -3.08 28.36
C ALA A 513 -28.41 -4.18 28.97
N GLN A 514 -29.46 -4.64 28.27
CA GLN A 514 -30.33 -5.71 28.74
C GLN A 514 -29.62 -7.06 28.79
N GLU A 515 -28.78 -7.37 27.80
CA GLU A 515 -27.97 -8.58 27.78
C GLU A 515 -26.97 -8.59 28.97
N LEU A 516 -26.32 -7.47 29.23
CA LEU A 516 -25.43 -7.32 30.38
C LEU A 516 -26.17 -7.47 31.70
N TYR A 517 -27.35 -6.85 31.87
CA TYR A 517 -28.19 -6.98 33.03
C TYR A 517 -28.60 -8.44 33.29
N ASN A 518 -29.04 -9.15 32.26
CA ASN A 518 -29.42 -10.56 32.34
C ASN A 518 -28.24 -11.45 32.79
N ASN A 519 -27.04 -11.20 32.28
CA ASN A 519 -25.83 -11.93 32.67
C ASN A 519 -25.49 -11.72 34.14
N ILE A 520 -25.57 -10.48 34.64
CA ILE A 520 -25.34 -10.14 36.04
C ILE A 520 -26.35 -10.82 36.94
N MET A 521 -27.64 -10.77 36.58
CA MET A 521 -28.71 -11.39 37.40
C MET A 521 -28.60 -12.92 37.43
N ASN A 522 -28.22 -13.55 36.32
CA ASN A 522 -27.97 -14.99 36.27
C ASN A 522 -26.81 -15.41 37.17
N ASP A 523 -25.72 -14.65 37.20
CA ASP A 523 -24.57 -14.95 38.05
C ASP A 523 -24.89 -14.72 39.53
N LYS A 524 -25.67 -13.69 39.85
CA LYS A 524 -26.16 -13.42 41.19
C LYS A 524 -27.02 -14.60 41.71
N SER A 525 -27.97 -15.07 40.88
CA SER A 525 -28.82 -16.21 41.26
C SER A 525 -28.05 -17.52 41.45
N LYS A 526 -26.96 -17.74 40.70
CA LYS A 526 -26.09 -18.90 40.87
C LYS A 526 -25.31 -18.84 42.20
N ARG A 527 -24.85 -17.66 42.60
CA ARG A 527 -24.11 -17.47 43.89
C ARG A 527 -25.02 -17.60 45.10
N GLU A 528 -26.25 -17.09 45.04
CA GLU A 528 -27.23 -17.24 46.08
C GLU A 528 -27.69 -18.70 46.28
N ARG A 529 -27.54 -19.56 45.26
CA ARG A 529 -27.81 -21.01 45.38
C ARG A 529 -26.65 -21.83 45.93
N VAL A 530 -25.46 -21.23 46.01
CA VAL A 530 -24.23 -21.88 46.50
C VAL A 530 -23.94 -21.50 47.94
N LEU A 531 -24.53 -20.42 48.45
CA LEU A 531 -24.53 -20.00 49.87
C LEU A 531 -25.76 -20.58 50.59
#